data_c7c66121b1f63de2e3a84fcc5cec01f2
#
_entry.id   c7c66121b1f63de2e3a84fcc5cec01f2
#
_cell.length_a   1.000
_cell.length_b   1.000
_cell.length_c   1.000
_cell.angle_alpha   90.00
_cell.angle_beta   90.00
_cell.angle_gamma   90.00
#
_symmetry.space_group_name_H-M   'P 1'
#
loop_
_entity.id
_entity.type
_entity.pdbx_description
1 polymer ?
#
loop_
_entity_poly.entity_id
_entity_poly.type
_entity_poly.pdbx_seq_one_letter_code
_entity_poly.pdbx_strand_id
1 'polypeptide(L)'
;MSHRIHDLPEEDRPRERLLRLGPGVLTDAELLAIFINTGVKGENAIQVAQRLLREVGTLRQLSRTSPAELAASRALGPAKAAHLAAAFEIGKRAEREWARDTPMNSPELIYRYLAAEMQCLAHESMRVLLLNTRLNLQRDEELFRGTVNETVAHPREILQSAIVHKAYGFAVVHNHPSGDPSPSDADKRLTRRLKEGAEVLGLNFVDHVIIGLPGENRGQPYFSFRESGML
;
A
#
# COMPACT_ATOMS: atom_id res chain seq x y z
N MET A 1 -13.02 10.78 -35.16
CA MET A 1 -12.86 12.17 -34.63
C MET A 1 -12.79 12.03 -33.13
N SER A 2 -11.79 12.61 -32.47
CA SER A 2 -11.71 12.60 -31.00
C SER A 2 -12.73 13.59 -30.46
N HIS A 3 -13.77 13.10 -29.79
CA HIS A 3 -14.72 13.97 -29.10
C HIS A 3 -14.04 14.58 -27.88
N ARG A 4 -14.11 15.90 -27.75
CA ARG A 4 -13.65 16.59 -26.51
C ARG A 4 -14.59 16.20 -25.37
N ILE A 5 -14.12 16.27 -24.11
CA ILE A 5 -14.99 16.02 -22.95
C ILE A 5 -16.22 16.95 -22.95
N HIS A 6 -16.06 18.17 -23.45
CA HIS A 6 -17.18 19.11 -23.63
C HIS A 6 -18.24 18.68 -24.63
N ASP A 7 -17.92 17.75 -25.55
CA ASP A 7 -18.88 17.22 -26.52
C ASP A 7 -19.77 16.13 -25.89
N LEU A 8 -19.41 15.64 -24.69
CA LEU A 8 -20.25 14.73 -23.91
C LEU A 8 -21.40 15.51 -23.27
N PRO A 9 -22.58 14.85 -23.07
CA PRO A 9 -23.61 15.38 -22.21
C PRO A 9 -23.04 15.81 -20.86
N GLU A 10 -23.56 16.89 -20.29
CA GLU A 10 -23.04 17.43 -19.03
C GLU A 10 -23.04 16.36 -17.92
N GLU A 11 -24.10 15.56 -17.87
CA GLU A 11 -24.27 14.46 -16.91
C GLU A 11 -23.23 13.32 -17.03
N ASP A 12 -22.55 13.20 -18.18
CA ASP A 12 -21.55 12.17 -18.47
C ASP A 12 -20.10 12.66 -18.29
N ARG A 13 -19.92 13.97 -18.05
CA ARG A 13 -18.58 14.53 -17.83
C ARG A 13 -18.05 14.14 -16.45
N PRO A 14 -16.78 13.70 -16.31
CA PRO A 14 -16.25 13.18 -15.05
C PRO A 14 -16.36 14.14 -13.86
N ARG A 15 -16.15 15.45 -14.07
CA ARG A 15 -16.26 16.46 -12.99
C ARG A 15 -17.69 16.62 -12.50
N GLU A 16 -18.61 16.73 -13.38
CA GLU A 16 -20.05 16.87 -13.13
C GLU A 16 -20.60 15.62 -12.46
N ARG A 17 -20.17 14.43 -12.92
CA ARG A 17 -20.51 13.16 -12.29
C ARG A 17 -19.94 13.05 -10.88
N LEU A 18 -18.68 13.46 -10.67
CA LEU A 18 -18.06 13.46 -9.35
C LEU A 18 -18.83 14.34 -8.37
N LEU A 19 -19.18 15.57 -8.79
CA LEU A 19 -19.89 16.52 -7.94
C LEU A 19 -21.33 16.07 -7.62
N ARG A 20 -21.99 15.43 -8.56
CA ARG A 20 -23.39 14.99 -8.41
C ARG A 20 -23.53 13.66 -7.68
N LEU A 21 -22.66 12.70 -7.98
CA LEU A 21 -22.82 11.30 -7.55
C LEU A 21 -21.74 10.84 -6.57
N GLY A 22 -20.72 11.67 -6.33
CA GLY A 22 -19.56 11.32 -5.52
C GLY A 22 -18.50 10.53 -6.28
N PRO A 23 -17.30 10.36 -5.69
CA PRO A 23 -16.16 9.74 -6.38
C PRO A 23 -16.30 8.23 -6.60
N GLY A 24 -17.10 7.53 -5.79
CA GLY A 24 -17.20 6.06 -5.81
C GLY A 24 -17.85 5.47 -7.07
N VAL A 25 -18.54 6.29 -7.88
CA VAL A 25 -19.18 5.85 -9.13
C VAL A 25 -18.32 6.09 -10.37
N LEU A 26 -17.17 6.75 -10.21
CA LEU A 26 -16.25 7.01 -11.31
C LEU A 26 -15.28 5.86 -11.48
N THR A 27 -14.95 5.55 -12.72
CA THR A 27 -13.87 4.65 -13.06
C THR A 27 -12.50 5.29 -12.76
N ASP A 28 -11.46 4.47 -12.60
CA ASP A 28 -10.09 4.96 -12.43
C ASP A 28 -9.66 5.93 -13.55
N ALA A 29 -10.06 5.63 -14.79
CA ALA A 29 -9.77 6.48 -15.93
C ALA A 29 -10.47 7.85 -15.84
N GLU A 30 -11.71 7.91 -15.35
CA GLU A 30 -12.43 9.17 -15.15
C GLU A 30 -11.84 9.98 -14.01
N LEU A 31 -11.44 9.35 -12.90
CA LEU A 31 -10.74 10.01 -11.80
C LEU A 31 -9.40 10.61 -12.27
N LEU A 32 -8.59 9.83 -12.98
CA LEU A 32 -7.34 10.30 -13.57
C LEU A 32 -7.56 11.45 -14.58
N ALA A 33 -8.62 11.36 -15.39
CA ALA A 33 -8.95 12.39 -16.37
C ALA A 33 -9.21 13.76 -15.73
N ILE A 34 -9.76 13.80 -14.51
CA ILE A 34 -9.98 15.04 -13.76
C ILE A 34 -8.63 15.73 -13.44
N PHE A 35 -7.60 14.96 -13.03
CA PHE A 35 -6.26 15.48 -12.77
C PHE A 35 -5.50 15.84 -14.05
N ILE A 36 -5.63 15.02 -15.09
CA ILE A 36 -5.03 15.27 -16.41
C ILE A 36 -5.61 16.54 -17.04
N ASN A 37 -6.88 16.86 -16.74
CA ASN A 37 -7.64 18.03 -17.12
C ASN A 37 -7.86 18.18 -18.63
N THR A 38 -6.80 18.21 -19.43
CA THR A 38 -6.85 18.38 -20.89
C THR A 38 -6.24 17.18 -21.60
N GLY A 39 -6.86 16.75 -22.69
CA GLY A 39 -6.31 15.72 -23.55
C GLY A 39 -5.03 16.16 -24.29
N VAL A 40 -4.65 15.36 -25.26
CA VAL A 40 -3.57 15.65 -26.23
C VAL A 40 -4.17 15.66 -27.65
N LYS A 41 -3.37 15.99 -28.65
CA LYS A 41 -3.85 15.99 -30.06
C LYS A 41 -4.40 14.60 -30.43
N GLY A 42 -5.69 14.54 -30.68
CA GLY A 42 -6.40 13.32 -31.09
C GLY A 42 -6.99 12.49 -29.96
N GLU A 43 -6.75 12.83 -28.69
CA GLU A 43 -7.30 12.09 -27.53
C GLU A 43 -7.81 13.06 -26.46
N ASN A 44 -9.00 12.79 -25.91
CA ASN A 44 -9.48 13.52 -24.73
C ASN A 44 -8.82 12.99 -23.44
N ALA A 45 -9.07 13.68 -22.32
CA ALA A 45 -8.39 13.33 -21.05
C ALA A 45 -8.75 11.90 -20.55
N ILE A 46 -9.97 11.40 -20.82
CA ILE A 46 -10.36 10.02 -20.45
C ILE A 46 -9.56 9.01 -21.27
N GLN A 47 -9.42 9.25 -22.58
CA GLN A 47 -8.65 8.37 -23.47
C GLN A 47 -7.18 8.37 -23.12
N VAL A 48 -6.62 9.53 -22.73
CA VAL A 48 -5.24 9.65 -22.21
C VAL A 48 -5.09 8.82 -20.92
N ALA A 49 -6.04 8.93 -19.99
CA ALA A 49 -6.04 8.16 -18.75
C ALA A 49 -6.13 6.64 -19.00
N GLN A 50 -7.03 6.21 -19.90
CA GLN A 50 -7.15 4.81 -20.29
C GLN A 50 -5.87 4.27 -20.93
N ARG A 51 -5.21 5.06 -21.77
CA ARG A 51 -3.93 4.68 -22.36
C ARG A 51 -2.85 4.57 -21.30
N LEU A 52 -2.76 5.52 -20.39
CA LEU A 52 -1.81 5.51 -19.29
C LEU A 52 -1.98 4.24 -18.42
N LEU A 53 -3.22 3.86 -18.07
CA LEU A 53 -3.50 2.64 -17.33
C LEU A 53 -3.13 1.37 -18.12
N ARG A 54 -3.31 1.37 -19.44
CA ARG A 54 -2.87 0.23 -20.27
C ARG A 54 -1.33 0.11 -20.35
N GLU A 55 -0.61 1.24 -20.37
CA GLU A 55 0.85 1.26 -20.42
C GLU A 55 1.49 0.87 -19.08
N VAL A 56 0.93 1.36 -17.98
CA VAL A 56 1.51 1.19 -16.62
C VAL A 56 0.86 0.03 -15.86
N GLY A 57 -0.39 -0.31 -16.17
CA GLY A 57 -1.16 -1.37 -15.54
C GLY A 57 -2.21 -0.83 -14.57
N THR A 58 -1.94 -0.82 -13.27
CA THR A 58 -2.91 -0.45 -12.24
C THR A 58 -2.67 0.96 -11.68
N LEU A 59 -3.67 1.56 -11.01
CA LEU A 59 -3.49 2.81 -10.23
C LEU A 59 -2.33 2.69 -9.23
N ARG A 60 -2.17 1.52 -8.65
CA ARG A 60 -1.10 1.22 -7.71
C ARG A 60 0.29 1.29 -8.36
N GLN A 61 0.46 0.71 -9.54
CA GLN A 61 1.71 0.83 -10.31
C GLN A 61 1.95 2.28 -10.73
N LEU A 62 0.89 2.97 -11.17
CA LEU A 62 0.95 4.37 -11.54
C LEU A 62 1.39 5.27 -10.37
N SER A 63 0.89 5.01 -9.16
CA SER A 63 1.26 5.77 -7.95
C SER A 63 2.73 5.61 -7.52
N ARG A 64 3.45 4.65 -8.11
CA ARG A 64 4.87 4.36 -7.85
C ARG A 64 5.79 4.82 -8.97
N THR A 65 5.23 5.12 -10.13
CA THR A 65 5.99 5.65 -11.25
C THR A 65 6.53 7.02 -10.85
N SER A 66 7.82 7.23 -11.06
CA SER A 66 8.45 8.50 -10.71
C SER A 66 7.87 9.66 -11.53
N PRO A 67 7.84 10.90 -10.99
CA PRO A 67 7.37 12.06 -11.74
C PRO A 67 8.12 12.26 -13.06
N ALA A 68 9.40 11.89 -13.12
CA ALA A 68 10.21 11.98 -14.33
C ALA A 68 9.76 10.96 -15.39
N GLU A 69 9.49 9.72 -15.00
CA GLU A 69 8.96 8.68 -15.90
C GLU A 69 7.56 9.04 -16.39
N LEU A 70 6.69 9.54 -15.50
CA LEU A 70 5.36 10.04 -15.88
C LEU A 70 5.46 11.17 -16.90
N ALA A 71 6.37 12.11 -16.71
CA ALA A 71 6.58 13.24 -17.60
C ALA A 71 7.17 12.82 -18.96
N ALA A 72 7.97 11.76 -19.02
CA ALA A 72 8.53 11.20 -20.23
C ALA A 72 7.48 10.45 -21.09
N SER A 73 6.34 10.07 -20.50
CA SER A 73 5.27 9.45 -21.28
C SER A 73 4.70 10.44 -22.29
N ARG A 74 4.37 9.95 -23.49
CA ARG A 74 3.76 10.80 -24.55
C ARG A 74 2.39 11.39 -24.16
N ALA A 75 1.83 10.89 -23.08
CA ALA A 75 0.50 11.27 -22.59
C ALA A 75 0.51 12.46 -21.65
N LEU A 76 1.60 12.62 -20.88
CA LEU A 76 1.65 13.55 -19.76
C LEU A 76 2.87 14.45 -19.92
N GLY A 77 2.67 15.71 -20.16
CA GLY A 77 3.78 16.68 -20.00
C GLY A 77 4.11 16.90 -18.51
N PRO A 78 5.20 17.62 -18.18
CA PRO A 78 5.66 17.81 -16.81
C PRO A 78 4.58 18.31 -15.83
N ALA A 79 3.72 19.22 -16.25
CA ALA A 79 2.65 19.76 -15.41
C ALA A 79 1.62 18.70 -15.00
N LYS A 80 1.17 17.85 -15.93
CA LYS A 80 0.21 16.78 -15.65
C LYS A 80 0.81 15.70 -14.79
N ALA A 81 2.09 15.35 -15.05
CA ALA A 81 2.86 14.41 -14.21
C ALA A 81 2.98 14.91 -12.76
N ALA A 82 3.24 16.21 -12.58
CA ALA A 82 3.31 16.84 -11.26
C ALA A 82 1.95 16.78 -10.53
N HIS A 83 0.84 17.05 -11.22
CA HIS A 83 -0.50 16.98 -10.63
C HIS A 83 -0.80 15.54 -10.12
N LEU A 84 -0.53 14.53 -10.95
CA LEU A 84 -0.77 13.13 -10.55
C LEU A 84 0.14 12.72 -9.40
N ALA A 85 1.43 13.04 -9.46
CA ALA A 85 2.37 12.74 -8.38
C ALA A 85 1.96 13.41 -7.06
N ALA A 86 1.52 14.67 -7.10
CA ALA A 86 1.02 15.38 -5.92
C ALA A 86 -0.25 14.74 -5.36
N ALA A 87 -1.19 14.33 -6.21
CA ALA A 87 -2.43 13.67 -5.79
C ALA A 87 -2.14 12.34 -5.07
N PHE A 88 -1.24 11.52 -5.63
CA PHE A 88 -0.83 10.27 -4.99
C PHE A 88 -0.08 10.50 -3.67
N GLU A 89 0.77 11.52 -3.59
CA GLU A 89 1.48 11.84 -2.35
C GLU A 89 0.53 12.34 -1.27
N ILE A 90 -0.48 13.16 -1.61
CA ILE A 90 -1.52 13.58 -0.66
C ILE A 90 -2.29 12.36 -0.14
N GLY A 91 -2.68 11.43 -1.00
CA GLY A 91 -3.33 10.19 -0.59
C GLY A 91 -2.47 9.37 0.39
N LYS A 92 -1.17 9.22 0.12
CA LYS A 92 -0.22 8.55 1.02
C LYS A 92 -0.10 9.26 2.38
N ARG A 93 -0.07 10.58 2.41
CA ARG A 93 -0.02 11.35 3.66
C ARG A 93 -1.29 11.19 4.48
N ALA A 94 -2.45 11.27 3.84
CA ALA A 94 -3.73 11.03 4.49
C ALA A 94 -3.81 9.64 5.13
N GLU A 95 -3.33 8.60 4.43
CA GLU A 95 -3.28 7.24 4.97
C GLU A 95 -2.32 7.10 6.16
N ARG A 96 -1.17 7.80 6.13
CA ARG A 96 -0.24 7.84 7.28
C ARG A 96 -0.83 8.57 8.48
N GLU A 97 -1.57 9.66 8.27
CA GLU A 97 -2.28 10.37 9.33
C GLU A 97 -3.35 9.47 9.96
N TRP A 98 -4.15 8.81 9.13
CA TRP A 98 -5.13 7.83 9.59
C TRP A 98 -4.48 6.73 10.43
N ALA A 99 -3.35 6.18 10.01
CA ALA A 99 -2.64 5.12 10.73
C ALA A 99 -2.08 5.58 12.09
N ARG A 100 -1.72 6.86 12.22
CA ARG A 100 -1.27 7.43 13.52
C ARG A 100 -2.39 7.56 14.54
N ASP A 101 -3.61 7.77 14.07
CA ASP A 101 -4.78 7.98 14.92
C ASP A 101 -5.62 6.70 15.13
N THR A 102 -5.31 5.64 14.39
CA THR A 102 -6.01 4.36 14.44
C THR A 102 -5.16 3.31 15.17
N PRO A 103 -5.69 2.65 16.22
CA PRO A 103 -4.96 1.57 16.87
C PRO A 103 -4.73 0.38 15.94
N MET A 104 -3.49 -0.06 15.80
CA MET A 104 -3.09 -1.25 15.01
C MET A 104 -3.33 -2.54 15.83
N ASN A 105 -4.54 -2.73 16.30
CA ASN A 105 -4.93 -3.79 17.23
C ASN A 105 -5.62 -4.99 16.55
N SER A 106 -5.79 -4.96 15.24
CA SER A 106 -6.29 -6.08 14.45
C SER A 106 -5.47 -6.29 13.18
N PRO A 107 -5.38 -7.52 12.67
CA PRO A 107 -4.63 -7.80 11.44
C PRO A 107 -5.23 -7.14 10.21
N GLU A 108 -6.55 -6.88 10.16
CA GLU A 108 -7.18 -6.13 9.07
C GLU A 108 -6.66 -4.70 8.99
N LEU A 109 -6.50 -4.01 10.13
CA LEU A 109 -5.99 -2.64 10.18
C LEU A 109 -4.53 -2.58 9.76
N ILE A 110 -3.72 -3.54 10.21
CA ILE A 110 -2.33 -3.70 9.80
C ILE A 110 -2.24 -4.00 8.30
N TYR A 111 -3.04 -4.94 7.81
CA TYR A 111 -3.14 -5.27 6.38
C TYR A 111 -3.55 -4.04 5.57
N ARG A 112 -4.64 -3.38 5.95
CA ARG A 112 -5.13 -2.18 5.27
C ARG A 112 -4.04 -1.12 5.14
N TYR A 113 -3.27 -0.89 6.19
CA TYR A 113 -2.20 0.10 6.19
C TYR A 113 -1.08 -0.24 5.20
N LEU A 114 -0.66 -1.51 5.10
CA LEU A 114 0.53 -1.91 4.33
C LEU A 114 0.22 -2.60 3.00
N ALA A 115 -1.00 -3.10 2.78
CA ALA A 115 -1.33 -3.89 1.59
C ALA A 115 -1.02 -3.16 0.29
N ALA A 116 -1.40 -1.88 0.20
CA ALA A 116 -1.16 -1.07 -0.99
C ALA A 116 0.33 -0.95 -1.34
N GLU A 117 1.20 -0.97 -0.36
CA GLU A 117 2.64 -0.87 -0.56
C GLU A 117 3.28 -2.24 -0.79
N MET A 118 2.96 -3.22 0.04
CA MET A 118 3.70 -4.48 0.08
C MET A 118 3.27 -5.50 -0.98
N GLN A 119 2.00 -5.50 -1.40
CA GLN A 119 1.50 -6.42 -2.44
C GLN A 119 2.13 -6.26 -3.82
N CYS A 120 2.76 -5.13 -4.10
CA CYS A 120 3.39 -4.85 -5.39
C CYS A 120 4.89 -5.11 -5.42
N LEU A 121 5.47 -5.53 -4.30
CA LEU A 121 6.90 -5.79 -4.24
C LEU A 121 7.20 -7.13 -4.93
N ALA A 122 8.15 -7.09 -5.85
CA ALA A 122 8.66 -8.30 -6.52
C ALA A 122 9.63 -9.11 -5.64
N HIS A 123 9.92 -8.63 -4.42
CA HIS A 123 10.81 -9.24 -3.44
C HIS A 123 10.13 -9.26 -2.08
N GLU A 124 10.59 -10.11 -1.19
CA GLU A 124 10.17 -10.08 0.18
C GLU A 124 10.70 -8.82 0.88
N SER A 125 9.84 -8.15 1.61
CA SER A 125 10.16 -7.01 2.46
C SER A 125 9.59 -7.30 3.84
N MET A 126 10.37 -7.08 4.89
CA MET A 126 9.91 -7.20 6.26
C MET A 126 9.95 -5.85 6.95
N ARG A 127 8.84 -5.52 7.56
CA ARG A 127 8.62 -4.26 8.27
C ARG A 127 8.28 -4.51 9.73
N VAL A 128 8.68 -3.59 10.57
CA VAL A 128 8.23 -3.52 11.96
C VAL A 128 7.40 -2.26 12.16
N LEU A 129 6.21 -2.44 12.71
CA LEU A 129 5.34 -1.36 13.16
C LEU A 129 5.54 -1.18 14.67
N LEU A 130 6.12 -0.06 15.06
CA LEU A 130 6.32 0.30 16.45
C LEU A 130 5.12 1.07 16.98
N LEU A 131 4.58 0.64 18.11
CA LEU A 131 3.30 1.07 18.62
C LEU A 131 3.44 1.70 20.02
N ASN A 132 2.65 2.74 20.29
CA ASN A 132 2.53 3.35 21.60
C ASN A 132 1.56 2.56 22.53
N THR A 133 1.35 3.02 23.75
CA THR A 133 0.45 2.39 24.73
C THR A 133 -1.01 2.33 24.31
N ARG A 134 -1.43 3.12 23.33
CA ARG A 134 -2.76 3.06 22.70
C ARG A 134 -2.80 2.16 21.47
N LEU A 135 -1.68 1.49 21.16
CA LEU A 135 -1.43 0.72 19.94
C LEU A 135 -1.47 1.56 18.66
N ASN A 136 -1.37 2.87 18.74
CA ASN A 136 -1.25 3.72 17.57
C ASN A 136 0.18 3.67 17.02
N LEU A 137 0.30 3.81 15.70
CA LEU A 137 1.56 3.76 15.00
C LEU A 137 2.48 4.93 15.38
N GLN A 138 3.63 4.62 15.97
CA GLN A 138 4.71 5.58 16.22
C GLN A 138 5.69 5.63 15.04
N ARG A 139 6.03 4.46 14.50
CA ARG A 139 7.02 4.31 13.46
C ARG A 139 6.77 3.05 12.65
N ASP A 140 7.09 3.13 11.37
CA ASP A 140 7.07 2.05 10.40
C ASP A 140 8.46 1.98 9.76
N GLU A 141 9.16 0.86 9.95
CA GLU A 141 10.53 0.65 9.47
C GLU A 141 10.61 -0.60 8.60
N GLU A 142 11.19 -0.45 7.41
CA GLU A 142 11.61 -1.58 6.60
C GLU A 142 12.97 -2.08 7.13
N LEU A 143 12.97 -3.22 7.79
CA LEU A 143 14.19 -3.79 8.38
C LEU A 143 14.92 -4.73 7.43
N PHE A 144 14.20 -5.30 6.49
CA PHE A 144 14.77 -6.25 5.55
C PHE A 144 14.16 -6.10 4.17
N ARG A 145 15.03 -6.18 3.15
CA ARG A 145 14.68 -6.21 1.74
C ARG A 145 15.46 -7.34 1.08
N GLY A 146 14.82 -8.50 0.90
CA GLY A 146 15.48 -9.71 0.43
C GLY A 146 15.44 -9.93 -1.07
N THR A 147 16.36 -10.77 -1.54
CA THR A 147 16.24 -11.52 -2.78
C THR A 147 15.71 -12.92 -2.45
N VAL A 148 15.11 -13.59 -3.44
CA VAL A 148 14.35 -14.86 -3.35
C VAL A 148 15.03 -16.00 -2.55
N ASN A 149 16.31 -15.91 -2.21
CA ASN A 149 17.09 -16.99 -1.61
C ASN A 149 17.65 -16.76 -0.20
N GLU A 150 17.51 -15.59 0.39
CA GLU A 150 18.02 -15.33 1.75
C GLU A 150 17.12 -14.37 2.50
N THR A 151 16.17 -14.93 3.24
CA THR A 151 15.30 -14.15 4.12
C THR A 151 15.53 -14.59 5.55
N VAL A 152 16.42 -13.91 6.26
CA VAL A 152 16.47 -14.05 7.72
C VAL A 152 16.54 -12.68 8.35
N ALA A 153 15.39 -12.05 8.57
CA ALA A 153 15.33 -10.96 9.55
C ALA A 153 15.68 -11.54 10.91
N HIS A 154 16.73 -11.00 11.54
CA HIS A 154 17.11 -11.47 12.86
C HIS A 154 16.18 -10.88 13.92
N PRO A 155 15.60 -11.69 14.84
CA PRO A 155 14.79 -11.20 15.95
C PRO A 155 15.46 -10.05 16.70
N ARG A 156 16.80 -10.07 16.81
CA ARG A 156 17.58 -9.02 17.45
C ARG A 156 17.36 -7.64 16.83
N GLU A 157 17.29 -7.53 15.51
CA GLU A 157 17.11 -6.24 14.82
C GLU A 157 15.73 -5.67 15.07
N ILE A 158 14.70 -6.53 15.02
CA ILE A 158 13.30 -6.15 15.30
C ILE A 158 13.17 -5.66 16.75
N LEU A 159 13.66 -6.45 17.71
CA LEU A 159 13.60 -6.12 19.14
C LEU A 159 14.46 -4.90 19.47
N GLN A 160 15.62 -4.75 18.84
CA GLN A 160 16.48 -3.58 19.00
C GLN A 160 15.76 -2.30 18.54
N SER A 161 15.07 -2.33 17.39
CA SER A 161 14.30 -1.19 16.92
C SER A 161 13.22 -0.80 17.94
N ALA A 162 12.48 -1.77 18.48
CA ALA A 162 11.45 -1.53 19.48
C ALA A 162 12.02 -0.87 20.76
N ILE A 163 13.18 -1.32 21.24
CA ILE A 163 13.85 -0.77 22.44
C ILE A 163 14.37 0.64 22.18
N VAL A 164 15.09 0.85 21.09
CA VAL A 164 15.71 2.15 20.75
C VAL A 164 14.66 3.25 20.62
N HIS A 165 13.50 2.92 20.04
CA HIS A 165 12.41 3.86 19.86
C HIS A 165 11.41 3.89 21.03
N LYS A 166 11.71 3.18 22.12
CA LYS A 166 10.87 3.13 23.33
C LYS A 166 9.40 2.76 23.02
N ALA A 167 9.21 1.80 22.09
CA ALA A 167 7.90 1.32 21.75
C ALA A 167 7.28 0.56 22.93
N TYR A 168 5.97 0.71 23.12
CA TYR A 168 5.19 -0.12 24.04
C TYR A 168 5.01 -1.53 23.48
N GLY A 169 4.78 -1.62 22.18
CA GLY A 169 4.60 -2.87 21.48
C GLY A 169 4.98 -2.75 20.02
N PHE A 170 4.90 -3.86 19.33
CA PHE A 170 5.24 -3.92 17.91
C PHE A 170 4.41 -4.99 17.19
N ALA A 171 4.24 -4.79 15.89
CA ALA A 171 3.80 -5.83 14.95
C ALA A 171 4.86 -6.04 13.88
N VAL A 172 4.99 -7.27 13.39
CA VAL A 172 5.86 -7.61 12.27
C VAL A 172 5.00 -7.90 11.06
N VAL A 173 5.41 -7.38 9.90
CA VAL A 173 4.69 -7.58 8.65
C VAL A 173 5.67 -7.91 7.55
N HIS A 174 5.40 -8.94 6.77
CA HIS A 174 6.14 -9.20 5.54
C HIS A 174 5.19 -9.64 4.41
N ASN A 175 5.65 -9.53 3.19
CA ASN A 175 4.88 -9.96 2.02
C ASN A 175 5.50 -11.21 1.39
N HIS A 176 4.63 -12.04 0.82
CA HIS A 176 5.05 -13.10 -0.09
C HIS A 176 4.83 -12.68 -1.55
N PRO A 177 5.88 -12.53 -2.36
CA PRO A 177 5.75 -12.19 -3.78
C PRO A 177 4.93 -13.20 -4.60
N SER A 178 4.85 -14.45 -4.13
CA SER A 178 3.96 -15.49 -4.70
C SER A 178 2.48 -15.15 -4.60
N GLY A 179 2.13 -14.22 -3.70
CA GLY A 179 0.75 -13.87 -3.35
C GLY A 179 0.08 -14.85 -2.39
N ASP A 180 0.71 -15.96 -2.01
CA ASP A 180 0.20 -16.89 -1.01
C ASP A 180 0.66 -16.45 0.39
N PRO A 181 -0.27 -16.04 1.30
CA PRO A 181 0.10 -15.60 2.64
C PRO A 181 0.37 -16.77 3.62
N SER A 182 0.33 -18.00 3.19
CA SER A 182 0.58 -19.17 4.06
C SER A 182 1.97 -19.09 4.70
N PRO A 183 2.08 -19.28 6.04
CA PRO A 183 3.34 -19.12 6.75
C PRO A 183 4.30 -20.27 6.47
N SER A 184 5.54 -19.94 6.16
CA SER A 184 6.65 -20.89 6.08
C SER A 184 7.10 -21.38 7.47
N ASP A 185 7.91 -22.42 7.52
CA ASP A 185 8.50 -22.84 8.79
C ASP A 185 9.53 -21.84 9.33
N ALA A 186 10.14 -21.03 8.45
CA ALA A 186 11.01 -19.93 8.86
C ALA A 186 10.20 -18.84 9.58
N ASP A 187 9.02 -18.48 9.08
CA ASP A 187 8.12 -17.49 9.70
C ASP A 187 7.65 -17.96 11.08
N LYS A 188 7.28 -19.24 11.20
CA LYS A 188 6.89 -19.84 12.48
C LYS A 188 8.04 -19.80 13.51
N ARG A 189 9.27 -20.09 13.06
CA ARG A 189 10.45 -20.01 13.95
C ARG A 189 10.76 -18.57 14.34
N LEU A 190 10.69 -17.63 13.40
CA LEU A 190 10.88 -16.21 13.69
C LEU A 190 9.86 -15.69 14.70
N THR A 191 8.58 -15.98 14.47
CA THR A 191 7.47 -15.58 15.36
C THR A 191 7.68 -16.06 16.78
N ARG A 192 8.03 -17.35 16.95
CA ARG A 192 8.31 -17.93 18.27
C ARG A 192 9.44 -17.21 18.99
N ARG A 193 10.57 -16.99 18.31
CA ARG A 193 11.73 -16.29 18.88
C ARG A 193 11.42 -14.83 19.23
N LEU A 194 10.58 -14.16 18.43
CA LEU A 194 10.12 -12.80 18.71
C LEU A 194 9.22 -12.77 19.94
N LYS A 195 8.30 -13.73 20.07
CA LYS A 195 7.45 -13.87 21.26
C LYS A 195 8.29 -14.03 22.53
N GLU A 196 9.20 -15.00 22.53
CA GLU A 196 10.10 -15.28 23.67
C GLU A 196 10.93 -14.02 24.03
N GLY A 197 11.48 -13.34 23.03
CA GLY A 197 12.25 -12.12 23.25
C GLY A 197 11.41 -10.94 23.74
N ALA A 198 10.22 -10.78 23.21
CA ALA A 198 9.27 -9.74 23.63
C ALA A 198 8.84 -9.93 25.09
N GLU A 199 8.54 -11.16 25.51
CA GLU A 199 8.20 -11.51 26.89
C GLU A 199 9.33 -11.13 27.86
N VAL A 200 10.58 -11.48 27.55
CA VAL A 200 11.75 -11.14 28.38
C VAL A 200 11.96 -9.63 28.50
N LEU A 201 11.68 -8.88 27.43
CA LEU A 201 11.86 -7.43 27.35
C LEU A 201 10.65 -6.63 27.84
N GLY A 202 9.54 -7.28 28.16
CA GLY A 202 8.29 -6.61 28.54
C GLY A 202 7.65 -5.82 27.39
N LEU A 203 7.88 -6.23 26.14
CA LEU A 203 7.30 -5.63 24.95
C LEU A 203 6.00 -6.35 24.56
N ASN A 204 4.98 -5.60 24.14
CA ASN A 204 3.75 -6.18 23.64
C ASN A 204 3.92 -6.57 22.16
N PHE A 205 4.07 -7.86 21.85
CA PHE A 205 4.07 -8.36 20.47
C PHE A 205 2.63 -8.54 20.01
N VAL A 206 2.15 -7.60 19.20
CA VAL A 206 0.73 -7.49 18.81
C VAL A 206 0.35 -8.54 17.78
N ASP A 207 1.12 -8.70 16.71
CA ASP A 207 0.90 -9.71 15.68
C ASP A 207 2.11 -9.86 14.75
N HIS A 208 2.15 -10.97 14.04
CA HIS A 208 2.93 -11.17 12.83
C HIS A 208 1.96 -11.43 11.67
N VAL A 209 1.96 -10.52 10.70
CA VAL A 209 1.04 -10.55 9.56
C VAL A 209 1.80 -10.79 8.26
N ILE A 210 1.38 -11.78 7.49
CA ILE A 210 1.92 -12.06 6.16
C ILE A 210 0.95 -11.51 5.11
N ILE A 211 1.42 -10.64 4.24
CA ILE A 211 0.62 -10.04 3.18
C ILE A 211 0.76 -10.85 1.90
N GLY A 212 -0.38 -11.35 1.42
CA GLY A 212 -0.55 -11.99 0.12
C GLY A 212 -1.38 -11.16 -0.84
N LEU A 213 -1.83 -11.79 -1.91
CA LEU A 213 -2.73 -11.19 -2.90
C LEU A 213 -4.16 -11.72 -2.74
N PRO A 214 -5.19 -10.88 -2.99
CA PRO A 214 -6.56 -11.37 -3.14
C PRO A 214 -6.64 -12.44 -4.23
N GLY A 215 -7.43 -13.49 -4.02
CA GLY A 215 -7.65 -14.55 -5.00
C GLY A 215 -9.03 -15.17 -4.85
N GLU A 216 -9.62 -15.62 -5.97
CA GLU A 216 -11.00 -16.12 -6.01
C GLU A 216 -11.25 -17.31 -5.06
N ASN A 217 -10.22 -18.10 -4.72
CA ASN A 217 -10.30 -19.27 -3.83
C ASN A 217 -9.58 -19.07 -2.50
N ARG A 218 -9.19 -17.84 -2.14
CA ARG A 218 -8.50 -17.53 -0.89
C ARG A 218 -9.42 -16.76 0.04
N GLY A 219 -9.55 -17.19 1.29
CA GLY A 219 -10.44 -16.55 2.27
C GLY A 219 -10.04 -15.11 2.57
N GLN A 220 -8.79 -14.91 2.99
CA GLN A 220 -8.23 -13.59 3.29
C GLN A 220 -6.93 -13.37 2.53
N PRO A 221 -6.64 -12.12 2.10
CA PRO A 221 -5.40 -11.79 1.39
C PRO A 221 -4.20 -11.59 2.34
N TYR A 222 -4.31 -12.04 3.58
CA TYR A 222 -3.26 -12.03 4.58
C TYR A 222 -3.39 -13.23 5.52
N PHE A 223 -2.32 -13.54 6.25
CA PHE A 223 -2.29 -14.49 7.36
C PHE A 223 -1.89 -13.75 8.64
N SER A 224 -2.56 -14.04 9.76
CA SER A 224 -2.24 -13.54 11.09
C SER A 224 -1.84 -14.68 12.00
N PHE A 225 -0.68 -14.57 12.63
CA PHE A 225 -0.24 -15.56 13.63
C PHE A 225 -1.07 -15.50 14.90
N ARG A 226 -1.55 -14.31 15.26
CA ARG A 226 -2.44 -14.12 16.41
C ARG A 226 -3.79 -14.78 16.19
N GLU A 227 -4.45 -14.55 15.04
CA GLU A 227 -5.75 -15.16 14.74
C GLU A 227 -5.68 -16.67 14.57
N SER A 228 -4.54 -17.17 14.10
CA SER A 228 -4.30 -18.61 13.99
C SER A 228 -3.95 -19.30 15.32
N GLY A 229 -3.83 -18.53 16.43
CA GLY A 229 -3.44 -19.07 17.74
C GLY A 229 -1.97 -19.48 17.85
N MET A 230 -1.11 -18.99 16.96
CA MET A 230 0.32 -19.30 16.92
C MET A 230 1.21 -18.22 17.61
N LEU A 231 0.57 -17.16 18.13
CA LEU A 231 1.23 -16.09 18.88
C LEU A 231 0.96 -16.20 20.38
#